data_3c0d2a63ad85441ab53c77b3781f3629
#
_entry.id   3c0d2a63ad85441ab53c77b3781f3629
#
_cell.length_a   1.000
_cell.length_b   1.000
_cell.length_c   1.000
_cell.angle_alpha   90.00
_cell.angle_beta   90.00
_cell.angle_gamma   90.00
#
_symmetry.space_group_name_H-M   'P 1'
#
loop_
_entity.id
_entity.type
_entity.pdbx_description
1 polymer ?
#
loop_
_entity_poly.entity_id
_entity_poly.type
_entity_poly.pdbx_seq_one_letter_code
_entity_poly.pdbx_strand_id
1 'polypeptide(L)'
;MNYKWFVTSMILAFFLSPTLTHSEEASATFDELIYRDGVFYQKPAGDTPFSGTVKKAGQQWTFLNGKAEGPYVAFHDNGQLSSKGSYLNGERDGEWITYHTSGQLMIKETLQNGERHGIWEYYFINGQLREKGNYKNGKMDGDWIGFSVNGNINEEYTGNFKDGVKVN
;
A
#
# COMPACT_ATOMS: atom_id res chain seq x y z
N MET A 1 -11.05 -56.88 46.50
CA MET A 1 -10.24 -55.77 46.08
C MET A 1 -11.17 -54.80 45.35
N ASN A 2 -11.57 -53.71 46.02
CA ASN A 2 -12.54 -52.75 45.50
C ASN A 2 -11.78 -51.53 45.00
N TYR A 3 -11.75 -51.32 43.70
CA TYR A 3 -11.25 -50.08 43.11
C TYR A 3 -12.41 -49.08 43.02
N LYS A 4 -12.38 -48.04 43.86
CA LYS A 4 -13.22 -46.85 43.74
C LYS A 4 -12.68 -45.98 42.64
N TRP A 5 -13.50 -45.75 41.57
CA TRP A 5 -13.26 -44.72 40.56
C TRP A 5 -13.68 -43.38 41.12
N PHE A 6 -12.70 -42.48 41.26
CA PHE A 6 -12.97 -41.06 41.47
C PHE A 6 -13.35 -40.41 40.16
N VAL A 7 -14.60 -40.04 40.01
CA VAL A 7 -15.07 -39.19 38.91
C VAL A 7 -14.73 -37.75 39.29
N THR A 8 -13.65 -37.23 38.73
CA THR A 8 -13.32 -35.81 38.82
C THR A 8 -14.21 -35.06 37.83
N SER A 9 -15.15 -34.29 38.37
CA SER A 9 -16.03 -33.41 37.63
C SER A 9 -15.19 -32.28 37.00
N MET A 10 -14.97 -32.36 35.68
CA MET A 10 -14.30 -31.32 34.90
C MET A 10 -15.33 -30.24 34.60
N ILE A 11 -15.29 -29.14 35.37
CA ILE A 11 -16.08 -27.94 35.07
C ILE A 11 -15.54 -27.34 33.79
N LEU A 12 -16.26 -27.55 32.70
CA LEU A 12 -16.00 -26.89 31.41
C LEU A 12 -16.43 -25.43 31.54
N ALA A 13 -15.45 -24.55 31.84
CA ALA A 13 -15.66 -23.14 31.77
C ALA A 13 -15.82 -22.75 30.28
N PHE A 14 -17.04 -22.52 29.87
CA PHE A 14 -17.33 -21.85 28.60
C PHE A 14 -16.80 -20.41 28.68
N PHE A 15 -15.60 -20.19 28.21
CA PHE A 15 -15.19 -18.85 27.83
C PHE A 15 -16.08 -18.43 26.65
N LEU A 16 -17.09 -17.63 26.93
CA LEU A 16 -17.75 -16.83 25.91
C LEU A 16 -16.68 -15.88 25.35
N SER A 17 -16.03 -16.29 24.27
CA SER A 17 -15.31 -15.36 23.42
C SER A 17 -16.35 -14.32 22.95
N PRO A 18 -16.07 -13.01 23.12
CA PRO A 18 -16.94 -12.03 22.51
C PRO A 18 -16.91 -12.31 21.01
N THR A 19 -18.06 -12.66 20.46
CA THR A 19 -18.25 -12.68 19.01
C THR A 19 -17.89 -11.29 18.54
N LEU A 20 -16.73 -11.15 17.90
CA LEU A 20 -16.46 -10.01 17.04
C LEU A 20 -17.59 -10.00 16.02
N THR A 21 -18.56 -9.15 16.24
CA THR A 21 -19.48 -8.79 15.19
C THR A 21 -18.62 -8.17 14.11
N HIS A 22 -18.39 -8.92 13.03
CA HIS A 22 -17.95 -8.34 11.77
C HIS A 22 -19.06 -7.34 11.41
N SER A 23 -18.90 -6.07 11.76
CA SER A 23 -19.63 -5.02 11.09
C SER A 23 -19.21 -5.17 9.62
N GLU A 24 -20.18 -5.48 8.74
CA GLU A 24 -19.91 -5.44 7.31
C GLU A 24 -19.25 -4.11 7.03
N GLU A 25 -17.99 -4.14 6.55
CA GLU A 25 -17.32 -2.90 6.18
C GLU A 25 -18.17 -2.24 5.09
N ALA A 26 -18.55 -1.00 5.32
CA ALA A 26 -19.32 -0.25 4.35
C ALA A 26 -18.58 -0.25 3.02
N SER A 27 -19.28 -0.57 1.93
CA SER A 27 -18.70 -0.48 0.59
C SER A 27 -19.50 0.54 -0.21
N ALA A 28 -18.82 1.36 -0.99
CA ALA A 28 -19.40 2.38 -1.84
C ALA A 28 -18.70 2.46 -3.19
N THR A 29 -19.31 3.12 -4.14
CA THR A 29 -18.68 3.63 -5.35
C THR A 29 -18.37 5.12 -5.19
N PHE A 30 -17.46 5.68 -5.99
CA PHE A 30 -17.20 7.12 -5.92
C PHE A 30 -18.44 7.98 -6.28
N ASP A 31 -19.37 7.45 -7.06
CA ASP A 31 -20.60 8.17 -7.43
C ASP A 31 -21.57 8.31 -6.23
N GLU A 32 -21.39 7.49 -5.20
CA GLU A 32 -22.15 7.55 -3.94
C GLU A 32 -21.49 8.45 -2.89
N LEU A 33 -20.37 9.07 -3.24
CA LEU A 33 -19.62 9.96 -2.36
C LEU A 33 -19.65 11.41 -2.85
N ILE A 34 -19.43 12.33 -1.94
CA ILE A 34 -19.21 13.77 -2.17
C ILE A 34 -17.81 14.09 -1.66
N TYR A 35 -16.97 14.72 -2.48
CA TYR A 35 -15.66 15.24 -2.06
C TYR A 35 -15.76 16.71 -1.73
N ARG A 36 -15.39 17.09 -0.50
CA ARG A 36 -15.40 18.46 0.00
C ARG A 36 -14.25 18.66 0.99
N ASP A 37 -13.48 19.70 0.82
CA ASP A 37 -12.40 20.12 1.74
C ASP A 37 -11.39 18.98 2.08
N GLY A 38 -11.03 18.17 1.08
CA GLY A 38 -10.08 17.06 1.26
C GLY A 38 -10.68 15.78 1.85
N VAL A 39 -11.99 15.72 2.06
CA VAL A 39 -12.69 14.64 2.75
C VAL A 39 -13.83 14.10 1.88
N PHE A 40 -14.00 12.78 1.84
CA PHE A 40 -15.14 12.12 1.21
C PHE A 40 -16.27 11.90 2.22
N TYR A 41 -17.48 12.21 1.81
CA TYR A 41 -18.72 12.06 2.57
C TYR A 41 -19.70 11.16 1.84
N GLN A 42 -20.52 10.44 2.57
CA GLN A 42 -21.55 9.58 1.99
C GLN A 42 -22.79 10.39 1.58
N LYS A 43 -23.30 10.16 0.36
CA LYS A 43 -24.61 10.67 -0.09
C LYS A 43 -25.75 9.89 0.60
N PRO A 44 -26.98 10.47 0.70
CA PRO A 44 -27.36 11.81 0.24
C PRO A 44 -27.08 12.91 1.26
N ALA A 45 -26.89 12.60 2.55
CA ALA A 45 -26.82 13.61 3.60
C ALA A 45 -25.54 14.46 3.55
N GLY A 46 -24.39 13.85 3.20
CA GLY A 46 -23.11 14.56 3.03
C GLY A 46 -22.48 15.13 4.29
N ASP A 47 -22.99 14.77 5.48
CA ASP A 47 -22.55 15.34 6.76
C ASP A 47 -21.64 14.38 7.55
N THR A 48 -21.69 13.08 7.21
CA THR A 48 -20.84 12.08 7.86
C THR A 48 -19.69 11.70 6.92
N PRO A 49 -18.43 11.87 7.37
CA PRO A 49 -17.28 11.39 6.62
C PRO A 49 -17.36 9.87 6.36
N PHE A 50 -17.07 9.46 5.14
CA PHE A 50 -17.17 8.04 4.75
C PHE A 50 -16.05 7.22 5.39
N SER A 51 -16.43 6.06 5.94
CA SER A 51 -15.48 5.01 6.33
C SER A 51 -15.92 3.69 5.70
N GLY A 52 -14.99 3.02 5.01
CA GLY A 52 -15.30 1.78 4.29
C GLY A 52 -14.42 1.59 3.08
N THR A 53 -14.83 0.69 2.18
CA THR A 53 -14.10 0.35 0.97
C THR A 53 -14.76 0.95 -0.26
N VAL A 54 -13.95 1.53 -1.16
CA VAL A 54 -14.38 2.00 -2.49
C VAL A 54 -13.69 1.19 -3.56
N LYS A 55 -14.46 0.71 -4.55
CA LYS A 55 -13.93 0.00 -5.71
C LYS A 55 -14.30 0.74 -7.01
N LYS A 56 -13.33 0.90 -7.92
CA LYS A 56 -13.55 1.48 -9.24
C LYS A 56 -12.49 0.98 -10.24
N ALA A 57 -12.94 0.46 -11.37
CA ALA A 57 -12.07 0.09 -12.50
C ALA A 57 -10.83 -0.71 -12.11
N GLY A 58 -10.99 -1.81 -11.36
CA GLY A 58 -9.88 -2.66 -10.92
C GLY A 58 -9.01 -2.09 -9.82
N GLN A 59 -9.46 -1.03 -9.15
CA GLN A 59 -8.78 -0.41 -8.01
C GLN A 59 -9.64 -0.54 -6.77
N GLN A 60 -8.97 -0.65 -5.61
CA GLN A 60 -9.65 -0.69 -4.32
C GLN A 60 -8.91 0.20 -3.32
N TRP A 61 -9.69 1.04 -2.65
CA TRP A 61 -9.25 1.90 -1.56
C TRP A 61 -10.02 1.59 -0.29
N THR A 62 -9.35 1.76 0.84
CA THR A 62 -9.99 1.85 2.15
C THR A 62 -10.02 3.30 2.60
N PHE A 63 -11.12 3.72 3.22
CA PHE A 63 -11.30 5.07 3.76
C PHE A 63 -11.61 4.99 5.25
N LEU A 64 -11.06 5.93 5.99
CA LEU A 64 -11.40 6.19 7.39
C LEU A 64 -11.65 7.69 7.57
N ASN A 65 -12.81 8.03 8.09
CA ASN A 65 -13.22 9.43 8.28
C ASN A 65 -13.03 10.29 7.01
N GLY A 66 -13.39 9.73 5.86
CA GLY A 66 -13.37 10.39 4.55
C GLY A 66 -12.00 10.56 3.91
N LYS A 67 -10.94 10.03 4.50
CA LYS A 67 -9.59 10.02 3.93
C LYS A 67 -9.16 8.61 3.57
N ALA A 68 -8.39 8.46 2.51
CA ALA A 68 -7.79 7.17 2.17
C ALA A 68 -6.87 6.72 3.31
N GLU A 69 -7.07 5.48 3.77
CA GLU A 69 -6.40 4.91 4.92
C GLU A 69 -6.20 3.41 4.72
N GLY A 70 -5.00 2.90 5.06
CA GLY A 70 -4.73 1.47 4.97
C GLY A 70 -4.47 0.96 3.56
N PRO A 71 -4.70 -0.34 3.31
CA PRO A 71 -4.28 -1.00 2.08
C PRO A 71 -4.92 -0.46 0.81
N TYR A 72 -4.12 -0.37 -0.23
CA TYR A 72 -4.52 -0.06 -1.60
C TYR A 72 -4.04 -1.16 -2.55
N VAL A 73 -4.88 -1.53 -3.49
CA VAL A 73 -4.53 -2.40 -4.61
C VAL A 73 -5.15 -1.90 -5.91
N ALA A 74 -4.42 -2.09 -7.01
CA ALA A 74 -4.91 -1.84 -8.36
C ALA A 74 -4.50 -2.98 -9.29
N PHE A 75 -5.33 -3.22 -10.31
CA PHE A 75 -5.10 -4.24 -11.31
C PHE A 75 -5.09 -3.62 -12.70
N HIS A 76 -4.30 -4.18 -13.60
CA HIS A 76 -4.33 -3.91 -15.03
C HIS A 76 -5.61 -4.49 -15.65
N ASP A 77 -5.96 -4.05 -16.85
CA ASP A 77 -7.14 -4.57 -17.59
C ASP A 77 -7.06 -6.07 -17.88
N ASN A 78 -5.86 -6.63 -17.90
CA ASN A 78 -5.64 -8.08 -18.04
C ASN A 78 -5.79 -8.87 -16.72
N GLY A 79 -6.17 -8.21 -15.63
CA GLY A 79 -6.39 -8.81 -14.31
C GLY A 79 -5.13 -9.03 -13.47
N GLN A 80 -3.94 -8.72 -13.99
CA GLN A 80 -2.71 -8.79 -13.21
C GLN A 80 -2.57 -7.59 -12.27
N LEU A 81 -1.93 -7.78 -11.12
CA LEU A 81 -1.66 -6.72 -10.16
C LEU A 81 -0.85 -5.60 -10.84
N SER A 82 -1.36 -4.38 -10.77
CA SER A 82 -0.72 -3.17 -11.30
C SER A 82 0.07 -2.43 -10.22
N SER A 83 -0.54 -2.24 -9.04
CA SER A 83 0.16 -1.62 -7.92
C SER A 83 -0.46 -2.02 -6.59
N LYS A 84 0.35 -1.92 -5.53
CA LYS A 84 -0.09 -2.07 -4.14
C LYS A 84 0.73 -1.18 -3.23
N GLY A 85 0.12 -0.79 -2.10
CA GLY A 85 0.75 0.02 -1.08
C GLY A 85 -0.22 0.32 0.03
N SER A 86 0.01 1.40 0.76
CA SER A 86 -0.86 1.86 1.82
C SER A 86 -1.02 3.38 1.78
N TYR A 87 -2.16 3.84 2.25
CA TYR A 87 -2.42 5.25 2.52
C TYR A 87 -2.44 5.50 4.02
N LEU A 88 -2.00 6.67 4.42
CA LEU A 88 -2.09 7.22 5.76
C LEU A 88 -2.60 8.66 5.67
N ASN A 89 -3.75 8.94 6.29
CA ASN A 89 -4.37 10.28 6.27
C ASN A 89 -4.63 10.87 4.86
N GLY A 90 -4.85 10.04 3.86
CA GLY A 90 -5.09 10.44 2.47
C GLY A 90 -3.85 10.49 1.58
N GLU A 91 -2.66 10.29 2.12
CA GLU A 91 -1.41 10.31 1.39
C GLU A 91 -0.79 8.91 1.29
N ARG A 92 -0.03 8.65 0.23
CA ARG A 92 0.70 7.39 0.07
C ARG A 92 1.80 7.32 1.13
N ASP A 93 1.86 6.22 1.88
CA ASP A 93 2.84 6.03 2.95
C ASP A 93 3.38 4.60 2.99
N GLY A 94 4.64 4.44 3.40
CA GLY A 94 5.32 3.14 3.45
C GLY A 94 5.76 2.61 2.09
N GLU A 95 5.87 1.28 1.98
CA GLU A 95 6.30 0.61 0.75
C GLU A 95 5.19 0.63 -0.31
N TRP A 96 5.56 1.02 -1.52
CA TRP A 96 4.72 0.95 -2.71
C TRP A 96 5.41 0.13 -3.79
N ILE A 97 4.64 -0.74 -4.41
CA ILE A 97 5.13 -1.63 -5.46
C ILE A 97 4.24 -1.46 -6.69
N THR A 98 4.86 -1.28 -7.85
CA THR A 98 4.19 -1.18 -9.14
C THR A 98 4.74 -2.28 -10.06
N TYR A 99 3.87 -2.84 -10.89
CA TYR A 99 4.19 -3.93 -11.80
C TYR A 99 3.92 -3.52 -13.25
N HIS A 100 4.69 -4.06 -14.16
CA HIS A 100 4.40 -4.02 -15.60
C HIS A 100 3.13 -4.83 -15.93
N THR A 101 2.53 -4.57 -17.07
CA THR A 101 1.38 -5.36 -17.58
C THR A 101 1.69 -6.84 -17.79
N SER A 102 2.97 -7.21 -17.83
CA SER A 102 3.46 -8.59 -17.83
C SER A 102 3.45 -9.26 -16.45
N GLY A 103 3.14 -8.50 -15.37
CA GLY A 103 3.23 -8.93 -13.97
C GLY A 103 4.64 -8.85 -13.36
N GLN A 104 5.65 -8.47 -14.13
CA GLN A 104 7.00 -8.27 -13.59
C GLN A 104 7.08 -6.98 -12.77
N LEU A 105 7.94 -6.99 -11.74
CA LEU A 105 8.21 -5.82 -10.92
C LEU A 105 8.70 -4.66 -11.80
N MET A 106 8.09 -3.49 -11.64
CA MET A 106 8.49 -2.26 -12.32
C MET A 106 9.14 -1.28 -11.36
N ILE A 107 8.47 -0.94 -10.26
CA ILE A 107 8.98 0.01 -9.27
C ILE A 107 8.76 -0.57 -7.87
N LYS A 108 9.77 -0.43 -7.04
CA LYS A 108 9.66 -0.56 -5.59
C LYS A 108 10.17 0.73 -4.97
N GLU A 109 9.30 1.39 -4.21
CA GLU A 109 9.60 2.68 -3.61
C GLU A 109 9.09 2.75 -2.17
N THR A 110 9.72 3.61 -1.38
CA THR A 110 9.20 3.98 -0.06
C THR A 110 8.76 5.44 -0.10
N LEU A 111 7.58 5.70 0.42
CA LEU A 111 7.03 7.04 0.56
C LEU A 111 6.81 7.37 2.04
N GLN A 112 6.84 8.65 2.34
CA GLN A 112 6.45 9.22 3.63
C GLN A 112 5.66 10.49 3.36
N ASN A 113 4.42 10.56 3.84
CA ASN A 113 3.52 11.69 3.62
C ASN A 113 3.44 12.09 2.13
N GLY A 114 3.24 11.12 1.24
CA GLY A 114 3.12 11.32 -0.20
C GLY A 114 4.42 11.55 -0.97
N GLU A 115 5.54 11.82 -0.29
CA GLU A 115 6.84 12.08 -0.91
C GLU A 115 7.75 10.85 -0.87
N ARG A 116 8.57 10.66 -1.91
CA ARG A 116 9.60 9.62 -1.89
C ARG A 116 10.59 9.84 -0.76
N HIS A 117 10.74 8.81 0.08
CA HIS A 117 11.64 8.84 1.23
C HIS A 117 12.17 7.44 1.53
N GLY A 118 13.45 7.18 1.28
CA GLY A 118 14.04 5.85 1.41
C GLY A 118 14.30 5.18 0.07
N ILE A 119 14.23 3.86 0.04
CA ILE A 119 14.67 3.05 -1.10
C ILE A 119 13.80 3.33 -2.34
N TRP A 120 14.50 3.43 -3.48
CA TRP A 120 13.94 3.44 -4.82
C TRP A 120 14.62 2.37 -5.66
N GLU A 121 13.83 1.54 -6.33
CA GLU A 121 14.29 0.56 -7.31
C GLU A 121 13.36 0.60 -8.53
N TYR A 122 13.95 0.69 -9.73
CA TYR A 122 13.22 0.66 -10.97
C TYR A 122 13.79 -0.42 -11.89
N TYR A 123 12.91 -1.18 -12.50
CA TYR A 123 13.25 -2.33 -13.33
C TYR A 123 12.70 -2.17 -14.76
N PHE A 124 13.46 -2.58 -15.74
CA PHE A 124 12.99 -2.73 -17.11
C PHE A 124 11.95 -3.85 -17.21
N ILE A 125 11.18 -3.85 -18.32
CA ILE A 125 10.19 -4.90 -18.59
C ILE A 125 10.80 -6.31 -18.74
N ASN A 126 12.09 -6.41 -19.01
CA ASN A 126 12.83 -7.68 -19.02
C ASN A 126 13.29 -8.14 -17.62
N GLY A 127 12.94 -7.40 -16.56
CA GLY A 127 13.27 -7.71 -15.17
C GLY A 127 14.66 -7.25 -14.73
N GLN A 128 15.46 -6.65 -15.61
CA GLN A 128 16.77 -6.12 -15.23
C GLN A 128 16.61 -4.81 -14.44
N LEU A 129 17.46 -4.61 -13.44
CA LEU A 129 17.53 -3.36 -12.71
C LEU A 129 17.89 -2.21 -13.66
N ARG A 130 17.10 -1.13 -13.62
CA ARG A 130 17.35 0.10 -14.34
C ARG A 130 18.02 1.16 -13.46
N GLU A 131 17.45 1.36 -12.25
CA GLU A 131 17.93 2.39 -11.32
C GLU A 131 17.71 1.92 -9.88
N LYS A 132 18.66 2.24 -9.02
CA LYS A 132 18.54 2.02 -7.58
C LYS A 132 19.26 3.13 -6.80
N GLY A 133 18.63 3.59 -5.74
CA GLY A 133 19.20 4.56 -4.82
C GLY A 133 18.26 4.90 -3.68
N ASN A 134 18.46 6.03 -3.07
CA ASN A 134 17.60 6.55 -2.02
C ASN A 134 17.06 7.93 -2.37
N TYR A 135 15.83 8.17 -1.94
CA TYR A 135 15.23 9.49 -1.90
C TYR A 135 15.20 10.01 -0.47
N LYS A 136 15.32 11.31 -0.32
CA LYS A 136 15.07 12.06 0.92
C LYS A 136 14.24 13.28 0.59
N ASN A 137 13.02 13.33 1.15
CA ASN A 137 12.08 14.44 0.91
C ASN A 137 11.91 14.72 -0.60
N GLY A 138 11.59 13.68 -1.36
CA GLY A 138 11.34 13.74 -2.81
C GLY A 138 12.57 13.93 -3.70
N LYS A 139 13.79 14.05 -3.14
CA LYS A 139 15.02 14.28 -3.89
C LYS A 139 15.99 13.11 -3.78
N MET A 140 16.74 12.83 -4.85
CA MET A 140 17.82 11.84 -4.82
C MET A 140 18.87 12.24 -3.77
N ASP A 141 19.23 11.29 -2.88
CA ASP A 141 20.20 11.53 -1.79
C ASP A 141 21.03 10.25 -1.55
N GLY A 142 22.35 10.37 -1.50
CA GLY A 142 23.28 9.26 -1.35
C GLY A 142 23.66 8.58 -2.67
N ASP A 143 24.09 7.33 -2.57
CA ASP A 143 24.62 6.58 -3.71
C ASP A 143 23.48 6.06 -4.60
N TRP A 144 23.65 6.29 -5.90
CA TRP A 144 22.77 5.83 -6.96
C TRP A 144 23.56 5.02 -7.98
N ILE A 145 22.90 4.01 -8.52
CA ILE A 145 23.40 3.25 -9.65
C ILE A 145 22.29 3.12 -10.70
N GLY A 146 22.64 3.37 -11.95
CA GLY A 146 21.77 3.23 -13.10
C GLY A 146 22.38 2.33 -14.17
N PHE A 147 21.51 1.67 -14.91
CA PHE A 147 21.89 0.80 -16.02
C PHE A 147 21.05 1.13 -17.26
N SER A 148 21.63 0.94 -18.42
CA SER A 148 20.92 0.87 -19.68
C SER A 148 20.28 -0.51 -19.87
N VAL A 149 19.38 -0.65 -20.83
CA VAL A 149 18.72 -1.93 -21.14
C VAL A 149 19.71 -3.03 -21.57
N ASN A 150 20.90 -2.65 -22.03
CA ASN A 150 22.01 -3.57 -22.39
C ASN A 150 22.88 -3.95 -21.20
N GLY A 151 22.54 -3.48 -19.97
CA GLY A 151 23.29 -3.76 -18.75
C GLY A 151 24.52 -2.89 -18.53
N ASN A 152 24.80 -1.94 -19.41
CA ASN A 152 25.89 -0.99 -19.21
C ASN A 152 25.52 0.06 -18.18
N ILE A 153 26.50 0.58 -17.45
CA ILE A 153 26.33 1.70 -16.52
C ILE A 153 25.71 2.89 -17.26
N ASN A 154 24.70 3.49 -16.66
CA ASN A 154 24.15 4.76 -17.09
C ASN A 154 24.71 5.86 -16.16
N GLU A 155 25.63 6.63 -16.68
CA GLU A 155 26.35 7.66 -15.92
C GLU A 155 25.45 8.81 -15.45
N GLU A 156 24.30 9.04 -16.10
CA GLU A 156 23.34 10.05 -15.68
C GLU A 156 22.74 9.73 -14.29
N TYR A 157 22.46 8.44 -14.04
CA TYR A 157 21.86 7.94 -12.80
C TYR A 157 22.87 7.22 -11.89
N THR A 158 24.17 7.28 -12.17
CA THR A 158 25.19 6.63 -11.35
C THR A 158 26.10 7.68 -10.71
N GLY A 159 26.25 7.58 -9.39
CA GLY A 159 27.09 8.49 -8.60
C GLY A 159 26.46 8.83 -7.26
N ASN A 160 27.09 9.74 -6.54
CA ASN A 160 26.55 10.27 -5.30
C ASN A 160 25.73 11.54 -5.57
N PHE A 161 24.55 11.61 -4.94
CA PHE A 161 23.60 12.72 -5.08
C PHE A 161 23.35 13.36 -3.73
N LYS A 162 23.15 14.66 -3.74
CA LYS A 162 22.74 15.46 -2.58
C LYS A 162 21.65 16.43 -2.98
N ASP A 163 20.49 16.36 -2.30
CA ASP A 163 19.33 17.21 -2.58
C ASP A 163 18.93 17.23 -4.08
N GLY A 164 19.08 16.09 -4.77
CA GLY A 164 18.77 15.89 -6.18
C GLY A 164 19.88 16.28 -7.16
N VAL A 165 21.02 16.76 -6.67
CA VAL A 165 22.16 17.17 -7.50
C VAL A 165 23.29 16.14 -7.37
N LYS A 166 23.84 15.73 -8.51
CA LYS A 166 25.00 14.85 -8.54
C LYS A 166 26.24 15.59 -8.01
N VAL A 167 26.91 15.01 -7.00
CA VAL A 167 28.06 15.66 -6.31
C VAL A 167 29.38 14.93 -6.52
N ASN A 168 29.43 13.90 -7.41
CA ASN A 168 30.56 13.12 -7.93
C ASN A 168 30.36 11.62 -7.77
#